data_6432836506142f2ec97f00d42ae04640
#
_entry.id   6432836506142f2ec97f00d42ae04640
#
_cell.length_a   1.000
_cell.length_b   1.000
_cell.length_c   1.000
_cell.angle_alpha   90.00
_cell.angle_beta   90.00
_cell.angle_gamma   90.00
#
_symmetry.space_group_name_H-M   'P 1'
#
loop_
_entity.id
_entity.type
_entity.pdbx_description
1 polymer ?
#
loop_
_entity_poly.entity_id
_entity_poly.type
_entity_poly.pdbx_seq_one_letter_code
_entity_poly.pdbx_strand_id
1 'polypeptide(L)'
;MDGYIPSGISFEKAEIFRKSEPDKYASESFKSMVTHCEAIIELQKKGAIAFDYGNNLRGQAKKAGLSNAFDFPGFIPEYIRPLFCEGKGPFRWVALSGDPEDIYKTDNAVLEMFPDDSVLSNWINMAQDQIEFQGLPSRICWLGYGQRAKFGLKLNEMVASGELKAPIVIGRDHLDCGSVASPYRETESMKDGSDAVADWPLLNALLSTASGSTWVSIHQGGGVGMGLSIHSGQVICVDGSNEMATRAHRVLTNDPATGIIRHADAGYEDAISNASKWGVDIPSLK
;
A
#
# COMPACT_ATOMS: atom_id res chain seq x y z
N MET A 1 -11.13 -5.75 -14.30
CA MET A 1 -11.43 -6.96 -15.08
C MET A 1 -11.85 -6.66 -16.51
N ASP A 2 -12.39 -5.48 -16.76
CA ASP A 2 -12.88 -5.08 -18.09
C ASP A 2 -11.80 -5.04 -19.18
N GLY A 3 -10.53 -5.05 -18.82
CA GLY A 3 -9.43 -5.08 -19.76
C GLY A 3 -8.88 -6.47 -20.11
N TYR A 4 -9.38 -7.55 -19.45
CA TYR A 4 -8.89 -8.90 -19.74
C TYR A 4 -9.59 -9.46 -20.98
N ILE A 5 -8.85 -9.61 -22.05
CA ILE A 5 -9.38 -10.06 -23.34
C ILE A 5 -9.48 -11.59 -23.36
N PRO A 6 -10.65 -12.17 -23.72
CA PRO A 6 -10.78 -13.60 -23.93
C PRO A 6 -9.78 -14.14 -24.96
N SER A 7 -9.27 -15.32 -24.73
CA SER A 7 -8.31 -15.96 -25.64
C SER A 7 -8.86 -16.12 -27.04
N GLY A 8 -8.04 -15.86 -28.06
CA GLY A 8 -8.41 -16.01 -29.48
C GLY A 8 -9.22 -14.86 -30.08
N ILE A 9 -9.41 -13.77 -29.34
CA ILE A 9 -10.13 -12.57 -29.81
C ILE A 9 -9.15 -11.41 -29.98
N SER A 10 -9.21 -10.66 -31.09
CA SER A 10 -8.42 -9.45 -31.27
C SER A 10 -8.95 -8.31 -30.39
N PHE A 11 -8.11 -7.29 -30.13
CA PHE A 11 -8.48 -6.13 -29.32
C PHE A 11 -9.75 -5.45 -29.85
N GLU A 12 -9.84 -5.19 -31.15
CA GLU A 12 -10.99 -4.52 -31.77
C GLU A 12 -12.29 -5.34 -31.61
N LYS A 13 -12.20 -6.67 -31.80
CA LYS A 13 -13.33 -7.56 -31.60
C LYS A 13 -13.74 -7.64 -30.12
N ALA A 14 -12.78 -7.62 -29.21
CA ALA A 14 -13.03 -7.62 -27.78
C ALA A 14 -13.82 -6.38 -27.32
N GLU A 15 -13.49 -5.20 -27.85
CA GLU A 15 -14.21 -3.95 -27.58
C GLU A 15 -15.69 -4.01 -28.01
N ILE A 16 -15.94 -4.57 -29.21
CA ILE A 16 -17.31 -4.76 -29.70
C ILE A 16 -18.05 -5.79 -28.85
N PHE A 17 -17.42 -6.93 -28.58
CA PHE A 17 -18.02 -8.02 -27.81
C PHE A 17 -18.36 -7.58 -26.38
N ARG A 18 -17.45 -6.84 -25.72
CA ARG A 18 -17.68 -6.30 -24.36
C ARG A 18 -18.90 -5.38 -24.31
N LYS A 19 -19.13 -4.56 -25.35
CA LYS A 19 -20.26 -3.64 -25.43
C LYS A 19 -21.59 -4.34 -25.80
N SER A 20 -21.53 -5.33 -26.67
CA SER A 20 -22.74 -6.01 -27.16
C SER A 20 -23.25 -7.12 -26.24
N GLU A 21 -22.34 -7.87 -25.61
CA GLU A 21 -22.65 -9.04 -24.79
C GLU A 21 -21.78 -9.05 -23.50
N PRO A 22 -21.92 -8.07 -22.56
CA PRO A 22 -21.00 -7.89 -21.43
C PRO A 22 -20.89 -9.11 -20.52
N ASP A 23 -21.98 -9.80 -20.20
CA ASP A 23 -21.99 -10.98 -19.33
C ASP A 23 -21.26 -12.17 -19.98
N LYS A 24 -21.46 -12.35 -21.27
CA LYS A 24 -20.79 -13.40 -22.02
C LYS A 24 -19.32 -13.09 -22.20
N TYR A 25 -18.96 -11.83 -22.44
CA TYR A 25 -17.58 -11.38 -22.48
C TYR A 25 -16.87 -11.68 -21.14
N ALA A 26 -17.50 -11.35 -20.01
CA ALA A 26 -16.97 -11.63 -18.69
C ALA A 26 -16.76 -13.14 -18.46
N SER A 27 -17.75 -13.96 -18.84
CA SER A 27 -17.67 -15.42 -18.73
C SER A 27 -16.50 -16.00 -19.54
N GLU A 28 -16.32 -15.57 -20.79
CA GLU A 28 -15.20 -16.04 -21.65
C GLU A 28 -13.85 -15.53 -21.14
N SER A 29 -13.79 -14.31 -20.60
CA SER A 29 -12.59 -13.80 -19.92
C SER A 29 -12.21 -14.67 -18.72
N PHE A 30 -13.18 -15.07 -17.88
CA PHE A 30 -12.92 -15.93 -16.71
C PHE A 30 -12.43 -17.33 -17.11
N LYS A 31 -12.94 -17.91 -18.17
CA LYS A 31 -12.43 -19.18 -18.73
C LYS A 31 -10.97 -19.04 -19.18
N SER A 32 -10.63 -17.92 -19.80
CA SER A 32 -9.25 -17.64 -20.22
C SER A 32 -8.32 -17.44 -19.02
N MET A 33 -8.82 -16.86 -17.92
CA MET A 33 -8.09 -16.75 -16.66
C MET A 33 -7.82 -18.13 -16.01
N VAL A 34 -8.75 -19.09 -16.15
CA VAL A 34 -8.51 -20.47 -15.73
C VAL A 34 -7.27 -21.02 -16.41
N THR A 35 -7.20 -20.93 -17.73
CA THR A 35 -6.03 -21.40 -18.49
C THR A 35 -4.72 -20.72 -18.08
N HIS A 36 -4.75 -19.41 -17.79
CA HIS A 36 -3.58 -18.70 -17.25
C HIS A 36 -3.16 -19.22 -15.87
N CYS A 37 -4.11 -19.38 -14.96
CA CYS A 37 -3.80 -19.91 -13.62
C CYS A 37 -3.26 -21.33 -13.68
N GLU A 38 -3.83 -22.20 -14.50
CA GLU A 38 -3.32 -23.56 -14.72
C GLU A 38 -1.89 -23.54 -15.23
N ALA A 39 -1.56 -22.69 -16.21
CA ALA A 39 -0.21 -22.55 -16.72
C ALA A 39 0.77 -22.07 -15.64
N ILE A 40 0.38 -21.10 -14.81
CA ILE A 40 1.20 -20.62 -13.68
C ILE A 40 1.47 -21.75 -12.68
N ILE A 41 0.43 -22.50 -12.29
CA ILE A 41 0.54 -23.64 -11.36
C ILE A 41 1.48 -24.71 -11.94
N GLU A 42 1.37 -25.02 -13.22
CA GLU A 42 2.27 -25.99 -13.87
C GLU A 42 3.72 -25.52 -13.93
N LEU A 43 3.96 -24.23 -14.15
CA LEU A 43 5.30 -23.64 -14.10
C LEU A 43 5.87 -23.69 -12.69
N GLN A 44 5.05 -23.41 -11.66
CA GLN A 44 5.44 -23.50 -10.25
C GLN A 44 5.86 -24.92 -9.87
N LYS A 45 5.12 -25.95 -10.32
CA LYS A 45 5.51 -27.36 -10.13
C LYS A 45 6.87 -27.71 -10.76
N LYS A 46 7.29 -26.95 -11.77
CA LYS A 46 8.60 -27.07 -12.43
C LYS A 46 9.69 -26.20 -11.78
N GLY A 47 9.40 -25.57 -10.65
CA GLY A 47 10.35 -24.77 -9.88
C GLY A 47 10.34 -23.27 -10.16
N ALA A 48 9.38 -22.76 -10.94
CA ALA A 48 9.22 -21.31 -11.10
C ALA A 48 8.67 -20.69 -9.80
N ILE A 49 9.17 -19.51 -9.46
CA ILE A 49 8.60 -18.69 -8.39
C ILE A 49 7.42 -17.92 -9.00
N ALA A 50 6.23 -18.16 -8.46
CA ALA A 50 5.02 -17.53 -8.94
C ALA A 50 4.23 -16.91 -7.78
N PHE A 51 3.73 -15.70 -7.98
CA PHE A 51 2.82 -15.02 -7.06
C PHE A 51 1.84 -14.14 -7.84
N ASP A 52 0.65 -13.94 -7.28
CA ASP A 52 -0.37 -13.06 -7.85
C ASP A 52 -0.24 -11.65 -7.24
N TYR A 53 -0.32 -10.62 -8.06
CA TYR A 53 -0.37 -9.23 -7.60
C TYR A 53 -1.71 -8.86 -6.93
N GLY A 54 -2.73 -9.73 -7.00
CA GLY A 54 -4.01 -9.53 -6.32
C GLY A 54 -5.02 -8.72 -7.12
N ASN A 55 -4.97 -8.77 -8.44
CA ASN A 55 -5.94 -8.12 -9.33
C ASN A 55 -7.17 -9.01 -9.64
N ASN A 56 -7.55 -9.89 -8.71
CA ASN A 56 -8.67 -10.82 -8.81
C ASN A 56 -8.53 -11.91 -9.90
N LEU A 57 -7.34 -12.17 -10.46
CA LEU A 57 -7.11 -13.23 -11.44
C LEU A 57 -7.53 -14.58 -10.89
N ARG A 58 -6.97 -14.97 -9.73
CA ARG A 58 -7.27 -16.23 -9.04
C ARG A 58 -8.73 -16.32 -8.60
N GLY A 59 -9.29 -15.23 -8.07
CA GLY A 59 -10.69 -15.18 -7.65
C GLY A 59 -11.66 -15.41 -8.79
N GLN A 60 -11.40 -14.88 -9.98
CA GLN A 60 -12.24 -15.08 -11.16
C GLN A 60 -12.03 -16.48 -11.78
N ALA A 61 -10.80 -16.98 -11.80
CA ALA A 61 -10.53 -18.35 -12.21
C ALA A 61 -11.26 -19.37 -11.30
N LYS A 62 -11.28 -19.15 -9.98
CA LYS A 62 -12.05 -19.97 -9.03
C LYS A 62 -13.55 -19.92 -9.32
N LYS A 63 -14.13 -18.74 -9.58
CA LYS A 63 -15.53 -18.60 -10.00
C LYS A 63 -15.85 -19.34 -11.28
N ALA A 64 -14.88 -19.44 -12.19
CA ALA A 64 -15.02 -20.20 -13.44
C ALA A 64 -14.74 -21.70 -13.29
N GLY A 65 -14.53 -22.20 -12.06
CA GLY A 65 -14.45 -23.62 -11.74
C GLY A 65 -13.07 -24.16 -11.43
N LEU A 66 -12.01 -23.32 -11.41
CA LEU A 66 -10.67 -23.77 -11.03
C LEU A 66 -10.56 -23.87 -9.49
N SER A 67 -10.72 -25.06 -8.94
CA SER A 67 -10.73 -25.30 -7.48
C SER A 67 -9.41 -24.92 -6.80
N ASN A 68 -8.28 -25.13 -7.48
CA ASN A 68 -6.93 -24.88 -6.99
C ASN A 68 -6.34 -23.54 -7.47
N ALA A 69 -7.17 -22.57 -7.82
CA ALA A 69 -6.73 -21.24 -8.30
C ALA A 69 -5.81 -20.50 -7.31
N PHE A 70 -5.86 -20.86 -6.01
CA PHE A 70 -5.06 -20.24 -4.95
C PHE A 70 -3.85 -21.08 -4.53
N ASP A 71 -3.45 -22.11 -5.31
CA ASP A 71 -2.26 -22.91 -5.01
C ASP A 71 -0.95 -22.13 -5.18
N PHE A 72 -0.97 -21.01 -5.88
CA PHE A 72 0.13 -20.04 -5.83
C PHE A 72 -0.29 -18.79 -5.01
N PRO A 73 0.61 -18.24 -4.18
CA PRO A 73 0.26 -17.21 -3.23
C PRO A 73 0.02 -15.85 -3.87
N GLY A 74 -0.64 -14.95 -3.14
CA GLY A 74 -0.56 -13.52 -3.38
C GLY A 74 0.77 -12.97 -2.90
N PHE A 75 1.26 -11.88 -3.48
CA PHE A 75 2.54 -11.27 -3.10
C PHE A 75 2.52 -10.68 -1.67
N ILE A 76 1.36 -10.26 -1.19
CA ILE A 76 1.24 -9.70 0.17
C ILE A 76 1.51 -10.76 1.24
N PRO A 77 0.79 -11.90 1.31
CA PRO A 77 1.08 -12.90 2.32
C PRO A 77 2.50 -13.49 2.18
N GLU A 78 3.04 -13.57 0.97
CA GLU A 78 4.35 -14.16 0.73
C GLU A 78 5.52 -13.24 1.10
N TYR A 79 5.45 -11.94 0.77
CA TYR A 79 6.59 -11.03 0.88
C TYR A 79 6.35 -9.78 1.74
N ILE A 80 5.13 -9.31 1.83
CA ILE A 80 4.83 -7.99 2.41
C ILE A 80 4.31 -8.08 3.85
N ARG A 81 3.65 -9.18 4.20
CA ARG A 81 3.06 -9.36 5.53
C ARG A 81 4.04 -9.10 6.68
N PRO A 82 5.29 -9.60 6.66
CA PRO A 82 6.26 -9.28 7.70
C PRO A 82 6.52 -7.77 7.83
N LEU A 83 6.61 -7.05 6.72
CA LEU A 83 6.80 -5.60 6.72
C LEU A 83 5.58 -4.86 7.30
N PHE A 84 4.38 -5.32 6.99
CA PHE A 84 3.15 -4.78 7.59
C PHE A 84 3.10 -4.99 9.11
N CYS A 85 3.65 -6.08 9.61
CA CYS A 85 3.80 -6.34 11.04
C CYS A 85 4.75 -5.33 11.74
N GLU A 86 5.62 -4.68 10.99
CA GLU A 86 6.50 -3.60 11.45
C GLU A 86 5.89 -2.20 11.27
N GLY A 87 4.65 -2.10 10.78
CA GLY A 87 4.06 -0.84 10.35
C GLY A 87 4.82 -0.21 9.16
N LYS A 88 5.58 -1.03 8.41
CA LYS A 88 6.37 -0.61 7.24
C LYS A 88 5.54 -0.72 5.98
N GLY A 89 5.54 0.33 5.18
CA GLY A 89 4.81 0.38 3.92
C GLY A 89 5.14 1.63 3.11
N PRO A 90 4.45 1.83 1.98
CA PRO A 90 4.72 2.94 1.07
C PRO A 90 4.47 4.29 1.72
N PHE A 91 5.51 5.10 1.80
CA PHE A 91 5.51 6.47 2.29
C PHE A 91 5.84 7.42 1.14
N ARG A 92 5.01 8.43 0.94
CA ARG A 92 5.08 9.31 -0.22
C ARG A 92 5.13 10.78 0.21
N TRP A 93 5.86 11.60 -0.54
CA TRP A 93 5.83 13.04 -0.35
C TRP A 93 5.95 13.80 -1.65
N VAL A 94 5.43 15.03 -1.65
CA VAL A 94 5.32 15.89 -2.82
C VAL A 94 5.79 17.29 -2.43
N ALA A 95 6.66 17.90 -3.24
CA ALA A 95 7.11 19.27 -3.07
C ALA A 95 6.14 20.25 -3.75
N LEU A 96 5.45 21.08 -2.96
CA LEU A 96 4.51 22.08 -3.49
C LEU A 96 5.20 23.25 -4.18
N SER A 97 6.52 23.37 -4.07
CA SER A 97 7.31 24.37 -4.82
C SER A 97 7.29 24.11 -6.33
N GLY A 98 7.05 22.86 -6.74
CA GLY A 98 7.24 22.45 -8.13
C GLY A 98 8.70 22.31 -8.54
N ASP A 99 9.64 22.53 -7.61
CA ASP A 99 11.09 22.45 -7.87
C ASP A 99 11.64 21.06 -7.53
N PRO A 100 12.22 20.32 -8.49
CA PRO A 100 12.87 19.03 -8.25
C PRO A 100 13.96 19.06 -7.17
N GLU A 101 14.65 20.19 -7.00
CA GLU A 101 15.71 20.35 -6.00
C GLU A 101 15.19 20.12 -4.57
N ASP A 102 13.93 20.47 -4.29
CA ASP A 102 13.35 20.21 -2.97
C ASP A 102 13.19 18.70 -2.71
N ILE A 103 12.93 17.89 -3.75
CA ILE A 103 12.90 16.43 -3.60
C ILE A 103 14.32 15.87 -3.41
N TYR A 104 15.32 16.35 -4.16
CA TYR A 104 16.69 15.87 -4.00
C TYR A 104 17.26 16.20 -2.61
N LYS A 105 16.91 17.35 -2.02
CA LYS A 105 17.25 17.67 -0.62
C LYS A 105 16.59 16.71 0.36
N THR A 106 15.30 16.39 0.15
CA THR A 106 14.59 15.43 1.01
C THR A 106 15.09 14.01 0.84
N ASP A 107 15.52 13.61 -0.36
CA ASP A 107 16.19 12.34 -0.63
C ASP A 107 17.49 12.22 0.19
N ASN A 108 18.32 13.27 0.19
CA ASN A 108 19.55 13.30 1.00
C ASN A 108 19.23 13.22 2.49
N ALA A 109 18.21 13.93 2.96
CA ALA A 109 17.80 13.88 4.36
C ALA A 109 17.36 12.47 4.79
N VAL A 110 16.62 11.73 3.95
CA VAL A 110 16.23 10.36 4.30
C VAL A 110 17.40 9.39 4.31
N LEU A 111 18.37 9.56 3.40
CA LEU A 111 19.61 8.78 3.38
C LEU A 111 20.45 9.01 4.64
N GLU A 112 20.59 10.26 5.07
CA GLU A 112 21.32 10.64 6.30
C GLU A 112 20.64 10.12 7.57
N MET A 113 19.31 10.10 7.59
CA MET A 113 18.54 9.64 8.76
C MET A 113 18.52 8.13 8.94
N PHE A 114 18.64 7.37 7.86
CA PHE A 114 18.51 5.91 7.87
C PHE A 114 19.66 5.22 7.11
N PRO A 115 20.92 5.47 7.48
CA PRO A 115 22.10 4.99 6.72
C PRO A 115 22.24 3.46 6.74
N ASP A 116 21.68 2.79 7.73
CA ASP A 116 21.77 1.33 7.89
C ASP A 116 20.72 0.55 7.04
N ASP A 117 19.75 1.25 6.45
CA ASP A 117 18.76 0.62 5.56
C ASP A 117 19.28 0.61 4.12
N SER A 118 20.03 -0.45 3.76
CA SER A 118 20.64 -0.58 2.44
C SER A 118 19.61 -0.68 1.30
N VAL A 119 18.42 -1.23 1.57
CA VAL A 119 17.34 -1.32 0.57
C VAL A 119 16.80 0.07 0.27
N LEU A 120 16.53 0.85 1.31
CA LEU A 120 16.11 2.25 1.19
C LEU A 120 17.16 3.08 0.45
N SER A 121 18.44 2.97 0.85
CA SER A 121 19.54 3.73 0.26
C SER A 121 19.72 3.41 -1.22
N ASN A 122 19.71 2.13 -1.60
CA ASN A 122 19.78 1.71 -3.00
C ASN A 122 18.61 2.26 -3.82
N TRP A 123 17.39 2.18 -3.28
CA TRP A 123 16.20 2.70 -3.96
C TRP A 123 16.30 4.21 -4.20
N ILE A 124 16.62 5.00 -3.17
CA ILE A 124 16.67 6.47 -3.29
C ILE A 124 17.78 6.90 -4.27
N ASN A 125 18.97 6.30 -4.20
CA ASN A 125 20.06 6.61 -5.14
C ASN A 125 19.65 6.30 -6.60
N MET A 126 19.03 5.15 -6.85
CA MET A 126 18.54 4.83 -8.20
C MET A 126 17.42 5.77 -8.63
N ALA A 127 16.54 6.17 -7.71
CA ALA A 127 15.43 7.06 -8.01
C ALA A 127 15.89 8.48 -8.38
N GLN A 128 16.96 8.97 -7.76
CA GLN A 128 17.55 10.27 -8.12
C GLN A 128 18.06 10.28 -9.58
N ASP A 129 18.63 9.16 -10.03
CA ASP A 129 19.26 9.08 -11.35
C ASP A 129 18.26 8.71 -12.47
N GLN A 130 17.20 7.95 -12.16
CA GLN A 130 16.40 7.28 -13.20
C GLN A 130 14.94 7.73 -13.25
N ILE A 131 14.44 8.43 -12.22
CA ILE A 131 13.03 8.83 -12.18
C ILE A 131 12.88 10.30 -12.53
N GLU A 132 12.24 10.55 -13.66
CA GLU A 132 11.81 11.89 -14.07
C GLU A 132 10.45 12.23 -13.46
N PHE A 133 10.26 13.51 -13.11
CA PHE A 133 9.00 14.00 -12.56
C PHE A 133 8.02 14.39 -13.65
N GLN A 134 6.78 13.94 -13.50
CA GLN A 134 5.64 14.37 -14.30
C GLN A 134 4.65 15.09 -13.37
N GLY A 135 4.50 16.41 -13.54
CA GLY A 135 3.73 17.25 -12.63
C GLY A 135 4.55 17.69 -11.42
N LEU A 136 3.95 17.76 -10.23
CA LEU A 136 4.68 18.13 -9.02
C LEU A 136 5.73 17.07 -8.67
N PRO A 137 6.97 17.52 -8.36
CA PRO A 137 8.02 16.59 -7.94
C PRO A 137 7.62 15.80 -6.70
N SER A 138 7.85 14.50 -6.72
CA SER A 138 7.42 13.59 -5.67
C SER A 138 8.36 12.41 -5.51
N ARG A 139 8.33 11.80 -4.33
CA ARG A 139 9.10 10.60 -4.03
C ARG A 139 8.27 9.59 -3.25
N ILE A 140 8.63 8.34 -3.37
CA ILE A 140 8.12 7.23 -2.57
C ILE A 140 9.29 6.41 -2.04
N CYS A 141 9.18 5.96 -0.81
CA CYS A 141 10.02 4.89 -0.25
C CYS A 141 9.22 4.09 0.78
N TRP A 142 9.82 3.06 1.36
CA TRP A 142 9.19 2.28 2.42
C TRP A 142 9.77 2.67 3.77
N LEU A 143 8.92 3.22 4.64
CA LEU A 143 9.27 3.57 6.02
C LEU A 143 8.34 2.85 7.00
N GLY A 144 8.92 2.41 8.11
CA GLY A 144 8.22 1.74 9.20
C GLY A 144 7.73 2.67 10.31
N TYR A 145 7.12 2.05 11.31
CA TYR A 145 6.72 2.73 12.53
C TYR A 145 7.92 3.45 13.19
N GLY A 146 7.71 4.65 13.65
CA GLY A 146 8.76 5.53 14.20
C GLY A 146 9.61 6.24 13.15
N GLN A 147 9.95 5.60 12.03
CA GLN A 147 10.68 6.24 10.94
C GLN A 147 9.84 7.32 10.25
N ARG A 148 8.56 7.04 9.98
CA ARG A 148 7.64 7.99 9.33
C ARG A 148 7.50 9.29 10.12
N ALA A 149 7.29 9.20 11.44
CA ALA A 149 7.17 10.37 12.29
C ALA A 149 8.46 11.18 12.34
N LYS A 150 9.62 10.53 12.51
CA LYS A 150 10.93 11.18 12.50
C LYS A 150 11.18 11.92 11.18
N PHE A 151 10.96 11.29 10.06
CA PHE A 151 11.18 11.91 8.76
C PHE A 151 10.15 13.03 8.48
N GLY A 152 8.89 12.85 8.85
CA GLY A 152 7.88 13.91 8.73
C GLY A 152 8.22 15.17 9.55
N LEU A 153 8.78 15.00 10.76
CA LEU A 153 9.30 16.12 11.56
C LEU A 153 10.49 16.78 10.90
N LYS A 154 11.41 16.01 10.32
CA LYS A 154 12.57 16.55 9.57
C LYS A 154 12.12 17.38 8.37
N LEU A 155 11.14 16.89 7.59
CA LEU A 155 10.57 17.65 6.48
C LEU A 155 9.95 18.98 6.96
N ASN A 156 9.24 18.98 8.10
CA ASN A 156 8.69 20.20 8.67
C ASN A 156 9.79 21.18 9.11
N GLU A 157 10.87 20.69 9.70
CA GLU A 157 12.04 21.50 10.07
C GLU A 157 12.72 22.13 8.86
N MET A 158 12.90 21.36 7.77
CA MET A 158 13.49 21.86 6.52
C MET A 158 12.62 22.95 5.86
N VAL A 159 11.30 22.86 5.99
CA VAL A 159 10.40 23.95 5.56
C VAL A 159 10.54 25.18 6.48
N ALA A 160 10.56 24.98 7.80
CA ALA A 160 10.69 26.05 8.78
C ALA A 160 12.01 26.85 8.64
N SER A 161 13.10 26.16 8.32
CA SER A 161 14.42 26.77 8.13
C SER A 161 14.59 27.48 6.78
N GLY A 162 13.66 27.28 5.84
CA GLY A 162 13.77 27.76 4.46
C GLY A 162 14.72 26.96 3.58
N GLU A 163 15.16 25.79 4.02
CA GLU A 163 15.92 24.84 3.20
C GLU A 163 15.05 24.32 2.04
N LEU A 164 13.77 24.06 2.29
CA LEU A 164 12.78 23.79 1.27
C LEU A 164 11.96 25.06 0.94
N LYS A 165 11.65 25.23 -0.32
CA LYS A 165 11.04 26.46 -0.86
C LYS A 165 9.55 26.60 -0.58
N ALA A 166 8.87 25.50 -0.24
CA ALA A 166 7.43 25.46 0.00
C ALA A 166 7.06 24.25 0.91
N PRO A 167 5.82 24.20 1.41
CA PRO A 167 5.33 23.06 2.17
C PRO A 167 5.47 21.72 1.44
N ILE A 168 5.59 20.65 2.22
CA ILE A 168 5.62 19.28 1.73
C ILE A 168 4.30 18.59 2.10
N VAL A 169 3.68 17.96 1.12
CA VAL A 169 2.54 17.09 1.32
C VAL A 169 3.03 15.66 1.51
N ILE A 170 2.72 15.07 2.65
CA ILE A 170 3.09 13.70 3.01
C ILE A 170 1.84 12.83 3.00
N GLY A 171 1.92 11.69 2.35
CA GLY A 171 0.87 10.68 2.34
C GLY A 171 1.46 9.27 2.36
N ARG A 172 0.58 8.30 2.29
CA ARG A 172 0.97 6.90 2.13
C ARG A 172 0.02 6.22 1.15
N ASP A 173 0.32 5.01 0.73
CA ASP A 173 -0.60 4.24 -0.09
C ASP A 173 -1.90 3.95 0.68
N HIS A 174 -3.05 4.01 0.01
CA HIS A 174 -4.33 3.62 0.62
C HIS A 174 -4.35 2.15 1.03
N LEU A 175 -3.53 1.33 0.37
CA LEU A 175 -3.38 -0.10 0.58
C LEU A 175 -2.23 -0.40 1.55
N ASP A 176 -2.01 0.48 2.52
CA ASP A 176 -0.97 0.38 3.55
C ASP A 176 -1.35 -0.59 4.67
N CYS A 177 -0.42 -0.86 5.58
CA CYS A 177 -0.47 -1.91 6.59
C CYS A 177 -1.72 -1.91 7.49
N GLY A 178 -2.32 -0.74 7.78
CA GLY A 178 -3.47 -0.60 8.67
C GLY A 178 -4.73 -0.04 8.03
N SER A 179 -4.70 0.30 6.75
CA SER A 179 -5.70 1.14 6.10
C SER A 179 -6.62 0.43 5.12
N VAL A 180 -6.56 -0.88 5.02
CA VAL A 180 -7.24 -1.63 3.95
C VAL A 180 -7.88 -2.93 4.46
N ALA A 181 -9.00 -3.30 3.85
CA ALA A 181 -9.55 -4.65 3.83
C ALA A 181 -9.71 -5.06 2.36
N SER A 182 -8.90 -6.00 1.91
CA SER A 182 -8.85 -6.49 0.53
C SER A 182 -8.58 -8.00 0.55
N PRO A 183 -9.64 -8.85 0.53
CA PRO A 183 -9.53 -10.29 0.82
C PRO A 183 -8.63 -11.09 -0.12
N TYR A 184 -8.37 -10.58 -1.33
CA TYR A 184 -7.52 -11.26 -2.31
C TYR A 184 -6.20 -10.54 -2.59
N ARG A 185 -5.81 -9.62 -1.71
CA ARG A 185 -4.59 -8.83 -1.86
C ARG A 185 -3.94 -8.51 -0.51
N GLU A 186 -4.16 -7.30 0.05
CA GLU A 186 -3.45 -6.83 1.23
C GLU A 186 -3.82 -7.61 2.51
N THR A 187 -5.04 -8.09 2.59
CA THR A 187 -5.53 -8.86 3.74
C THR A 187 -5.84 -10.31 3.41
N GLU A 188 -5.26 -10.82 2.32
CA GLU A 188 -5.36 -12.23 1.96
C GLU A 188 -4.74 -13.12 3.03
N SER A 189 -5.46 -14.15 3.42
CA SER A 189 -5.01 -15.19 4.36
C SER A 189 -4.54 -14.63 5.71
N MET A 190 -5.31 -13.72 6.30
CA MET A 190 -5.08 -13.28 7.67
C MET A 190 -5.20 -14.48 8.63
N LYS A 191 -4.31 -14.57 9.63
CA LYS A 191 -4.27 -15.72 10.57
C LYS A 191 -5.59 -15.96 11.30
N ASP A 192 -6.34 -14.90 11.59
CA ASP A 192 -7.63 -14.93 12.29
C ASP A 192 -8.85 -14.99 11.36
N GLY A 193 -8.63 -15.04 10.04
CA GLY A 193 -9.70 -15.03 9.03
C GLY A 193 -10.36 -13.66 8.82
N SER A 194 -9.78 -12.59 9.31
CA SER A 194 -10.31 -11.22 9.20
C SER A 194 -10.05 -10.55 7.85
N ASP A 195 -9.84 -11.32 6.79
CA ASP A 195 -9.50 -10.84 5.44
C ASP A 195 -10.46 -9.75 4.94
N ALA A 196 -11.75 -9.89 5.24
CA ALA A 196 -12.81 -9.00 4.75
C ALA A 196 -13.39 -8.07 5.83
N VAL A 197 -12.75 -7.95 6.99
CA VAL A 197 -13.25 -7.08 8.08
C VAL A 197 -12.99 -5.63 7.75
N ALA A 198 -14.05 -4.91 7.41
CA ALA A 198 -14.01 -3.50 6.99
C ALA A 198 -13.79 -2.51 8.14
N ASP A 199 -13.92 -2.92 9.39
CA ASP A 199 -13.75 -2.06 10.56
C ASP A 199 -12.34 -1.45 10.62
N TRP A 200 -11.30 -2.19 10.21
CA TRP A 200 -9.93 -1.72 10.26
C TRP A 200 -9.65 -0.47 9.41
N PRO A 201 -9.99 -0.40 8.12
CA PRO A 201 -9.82 0.83 7.35
C PRO A 201 -10.71 1.98 7.86
N LEU A 202 -11.90 1.69 8.40
CA LEU A 202 -12.77 2.72 8.98
C LEU A 202 -12.17 3.29 10.27
N LEU A 203 -11.68 2.44 11.17
CA LEU A 203 -10.98 2.86 12.39
C LEU A 203 -9.70 3.64 12.06
N ASN A 204 -8.95 3.21 11.05
CA ASN A 204 -7.77 3.93 10.58
C ASN A 204 -8.13 5.35 10.09
N ALA A 205 -9.22 5.51 9.31
CA ALA A 205 -9.67 6.82 8.85
C ALA A 205 -10.10 7.72 10.02
N LEU A 206 -10.85 7.18 10.99
CA LEU A 206 -11.27 7.91 12.17
C LEU A 206 -10.07 8.32 13.03
N LEU A 207 -9.12 7.41 13.25
CA LEU A 207 -7.90 7.69 14.01
C LEU A 207 -7.04 8.75 13.32
N SER A 208 -6.86 8.67 12.01
CA SER A 208 -6.11 9.66 11.23
C SER A 208 -6.77 11.03 11.30
N THR A 209 -8.10 11.11 11.25
CA THR A 209 -8.87 12.35 11.42
C THR A 209 -8.69 12.93 12.82
N ALA A 210 -8.87 12.12 13.87
CA ALA A 210 -8.69 12.54 15.24
C ALA A 210 -7.24 12.96 15.56
N SER A 211 -6.28 12.38 14.89
CA SER A 211 -4.86 12.74 15.00
C SER A 211 -4.52 14.08 14.36
N GLY A 212 -5.37 14.60 13.48
CA GLY A 212 -5.22 15.91 12.86
C GLY A 212 -4.60 15.88 11.47
N SER A 213 -4.85 14.80 10.69
CA SER A 213 -4.52 14.76 9.26
C SER A 213 -5.12 15.94 8.52
N THR A 214 -4.42 16.46 7.51
CA THR A 214 -4.91 17.54 6.67
C THR A 214 -6.06 17.08 5.79
N TRP A 215 -6.01 15.82 5.35
CA TRP A 215 -7.03 15.24 4.49
C TRP A 215 -7.12 13.72 4.74
N VAL A 216 -8.34 13.20 4.80
CA VAL A 216 -8.65 11.78 4.95
C VAL A 216 -9.73 11.40 3.96
N SER A 217 -9.63 10.23 3.38
CA SER A 217 -10.64 9.70 2.44
C SER A 217 -10.95 8.23 2.72
N ILE A 218 -12.13 7.81 2.30
CA ILE A 218 -12.54 6.40 2.29
C ILE A 218 -12.92 6.04 0.86
N HIS A 219 -12.40 4.92 0.39
CA HIS A 219 -12.60 4.42 -0.96
C HIS A 219 -13.12 2.98 -0.94
N GLN A 220 -13.93 2.67 -1.94
CA GLN A 220 -14.42 1.34 -2.24
C GLN A 220 -13.77 0.82 -3.52
N GLY A 221 -13.40 -0.47 -3.53
CA GLY A 221 -12.77 -1.12 -4.66
C GLY A 221 -11.29 -0.76 -4.86
N GLY A 222 -10.65 -1.33 -5.86
CA GLY A 222 -9.20 -1.20 -6.12
C GLY A 222 -8.77 0.11 -6.81
N GLY A 223 -9.37 1.23 -6.45
CA GLY A 223 -9.07 2.57 -7.01
C GLY A 223 -10.10 3.11 -7.99
N VAL A 224 -11.01 2.29 -8.49
CA VAL A 224 -12.06 2.67 -9.46
C VAL A 224 -13.48 2.47 -8.93
N GLY A 225 -13.64 2.24 -7.63
CA GLY A 225 -14.96 2.03 -7.00
C GLY A 225 -15.57 0.66 -7.25
N MET A 226 -14.81 -0.30 -7.80
CA MET A 226 -15.26 -1.66 -8.05
C MET A 226 -14.36 -2.68 -7.34
N GLY A 227 -14.94 -3.82 -6.96
CA GLY A 227 -14.29 -4.92 -6.27
C GLY A 227 -14.62 -5.00 -4.79
N LEU A 228 -13.90 -5.86 -4.07
CA LEU A 228 -14.18 -6.20 -2.67
C LEU A 228 -13.36 -5.39 -1.66
N SER A 229 -12.45 -4.51 -2.14
CA SER A 229 -11.59 -3.72 -1.27
C SER A 229 -12.31 -2.50 -0.72
N ILE A 230 -12.06 -2.21 0.57
CA ILE A 230 -12.34 -0.92 1.18
C ILE A 230 -11.04 -0.40 1.81
N HIS A 231 -10.72 0.86 1.63
CA HIS A 231 -9.47 1.42 2.11
C HIS A 231 -9.58 2.91 2.42
N SER A 232 -8.67 3.41 3.26
CA SER A 232 -8.60 4.82 3.65
C SER A 232 -7.31 5.47 3.19
N GLY A 233 -7.42 6.70 2.69
CA GLY A 233 -6.31 7.60 2.39
C GLY A 233 -6.05 8.54 3.55
N GLN A 234 -4.77 8.91 3.74
CA GLN A 234 -4.33 9.88 4.74
C GLN A 234 -3.27 10.77 4.13
N VAL A 235 -3.41 12.07 4.34
CA VAL A 235 -2.44 13.09 3.91
C VAL A 235 -2.24 14.10 5.04
N ILE A 236 -0.98 14.52 5.24
CA ILE A 236 -0.63 15.66 6.08
C ILE A 236 0.28 16.62 5.33
N CYS A 237 -0.02 17.92 5.38
CA CYS A 237 0.80 18.97 4.79
C CYS A 237 1.64 19.62 5.89
N VAL A 238 2.96 19.53 5.80
CA VAL A 238 3.90 20.16 6.73
C VAL A 238 4.36 21.50 6.14
N ASP A 239 4.13 22.58 6.89
CA ASP A 239 4.33 23.99 6.47
C ASP A 239 5.40 24.72 7.27
N GLY A 240 6.13 24.01 8.12
CA GLY A 240 7.17 24.56 9.00
C GLY A 240 6.66 25.08 10.34
N SER A 241 5.34 25.10 10.59
CA SER A 241 4.78 25.57 11.85
C SER A 241 4.92 24.51 12.98
N ASN A 242 4.95 24.97 14.23
CA ASN A 242 4.95 24.11 15.41
C ASN A 242 3.64 23.30 15.53
N GLU A 243 2.53 23.85 15.08
CA GLU A 243 1.25 23.15 15.04
C GLU A 243 1.34 21.94 14.11
N MET A 244 1.87 22.13 12.90
CA MET A 244 2.00 21.02 11.95
C MET A 244 3.07 20.01 12.37
N ALA A 245 4.14 20.42 13.05
CA ALA A 245 5.07 19.47 13.68
C ALA A 245 4.35 18.53 14.67
N THR A 246 3.53 19.09 15.54
CA THR A 246 2.75 18.33 16.53
C THR A 246 1.75 17.38 15.85
N ARG A 247 1.03 17.83 14.85
CA ARG A 247 0.08 17.03 14.09
C ARG A 247 0.80 15.94 13.29
N ALA A 248 1.89 16.27 12.60
CA ALA A 248 2.68 15.30 11.82
C ALA A 248 3.22 14.18 12.70
N HIS A 249 3.78 14.51 13.87
CA HIS A 249 4.21 13.50 14.83
C HIS A 249 3.08 12.53 15.19
N ARG A 250 1.93 13.07 15.59
CA ARG A 250 0.78 12.27 16.02
C ARG A 250 0.19 11.42 14.89
N VAL A 251 -0.02 12.01 13.72
CA VAL A 251 -0.58 11.31 12.55
C VAL A 251 0.36 10.21 12.07
N LEU A 252 1.64 10.53 11.87
CA LEU A 252 2.62 9.58 11.33
C LEU A 252 3.11 8.53 12.35
N THR A 253 2.69 8.67 13.62
CA THR A 253 2.81 7.64 14.65
C THR A 253 1.58 6.76 14.66
N ASN A 254 0.39 7.34 14.75
CA ASN A 254 -0.85 6.60 14.97
C ASN A 254 -1.30 5.82 13.73
N ASP A 255 -1.12 6.39 12.53
CA ASP A 255 -1.51 5.75 11.28
C ASP A 255 -0.81 4.39 11.07
N PRO A 256 0.53 4.27 11.08
CA PRO A 256 1.19 2.97 10.97
C PRO A 256 0.99 2.07 12.19
N ALA A 257 0.69 2.63 13.38
CA ALA A 257 0.36 1.82 14.55
C ALA A 257 -0.87 0.94 14.32
N THR A 258 -1.86 1.38 13.55
CA THR A 258 -3.03 0.54 13.21
C THR A 258 -2.63 -0.72 12.47
N GLY A 259 -1.57 -0.69 11.67
CA GLY A 259 -1.02 -1.87 11.02
C GLY A 259 -0.43 -2.87 12.02
N ILE A 260 0.40 -2.38 12.96
CA ILE A 260 0.96 -3.22 14.03
C ILE A 260 -0.17 -3.81 14.87
N ILE A 261 -1.12 -2.99 15.32
CA ILE A 261 -2.24 -3.43 16.18
C ILE A 261 -3.07 -4.50 15.49
N ARG A 262 -3.46 -4.26 14.22
CA ARG A 262 -4.25 -5.21 13.44
C ARG A 262 -3.57 -6.57 13.29
N HIS A 263 -2.28 -6.56 12.97
CA HIS A 263 -1.54 -7.81 12.76
C HIS A 263 -1.23 -8.51 14.09
N ALA A 264 -0.99 -7.77 15.16
CA ALA A 264 -0.83 -8.32 16.51
C ALA A 264 -2.15 -8.95 17.02
N ASP A 265 -3.29 -8.28 16.80
CA ASP A 265 -4.62 -8.81 17.13
C ASP A 265 -4.93 -10.10 16.36
N ALA A 266 -4.50 -10.18 15.10
CA ALA A 266 -4.60 -11.39 14.30
C ALA A 266 -3.61 -12.52 14.68
N GLY A 267 -2.74 -12.30 15.67
CA GLY A 267 -1.82 -13.30 16.20
C GLY A 267 -0.51 -13.45 15.43
N TYR A 268 -0.04 -12.41 14.74
CA TYR A 268 1.29 -12.41 14.13
C TYR A 268 2.36 -12.07 15.17
N GLU A 269 3.26 -13.00 15.44
CA GLU A 269 4.34 -12.86 16.44
C GLU A 269 5.26 -11.66 16.17
N ASP A 270 5.57 -11.40 14.90
CA ASP A 270 6.38 -10.26 14.50
C ASP A 270 5.71 -8.93 14.89
N ALA A 271 4.39 -8.84 14.74
CA ALA A 271 3.65 -7.64 15.12
C ALA A 271 3.56 -7.48 16.65
N ILE A 272 3.39 -8.58 17.40
CA ILE A 272 3.42 -8.59 18.87
C ILE A 272 4.79 -8.13 19.37
N SER A 273 5.85 -8.65 18.79
CA SER A 273 7.24 -8.26 19.10
C SER A 273 7.49 -6.78 18.81
N ASN A 274 7.05 -6.31 17.65
CA ASN A 274 7.18 -4.89 17.29
C ASN A 274 6.34 -3.97 18.19
N ALA A 275 5.13 -4.37 18.54
CA ALA A 275 4.33 -3.62 19.53
C ALA A 275 5.06 -3.46 20.86
N SER A 276 5.64 -4.54 21.39
CA SER A 276 6.45 -4.51 22.60
C SER A 276 7.68 -3.60 22.47
N LYS A 277 8.44 -3.76 21.38
CA LYS A 277 9.66 -2.98 21.09
C LYS A 277 9.40 -1.47 21.06
N TRP A 278 8.28 -1.06 20.53
CA TRP A 278 7.92 0.34 20.34
C TRP A 278 7.00 0.89 21.44
N GLY A 279 6.59 0.08 22.42
CA GLY A 279 5.67 0.49 23.48
C GLY A 279 4.24 0.77 22.98
N VAL A 280 3.82 0.10 21.91
CA VAL A 280 2.43 0.17 21.45
C VAL A 280 1.58 -0.66 22.40
N ASP A 281 0.67 0.00 23.11
CA ASP A 281 -0.19 -0.65 24.09
C ASP A 281 -1.37 -1.35 23.41
N ILE A 282 -1.42 -2.68 23.53
CA ILE A 282 -2.51 -3.52 23.01
C ILE A 282 -3.14 -4.29 24.18
N PRO A 283 -4.21 -3.72 24.80
CA PRO A 283 -4.81 -4.32 26.00
C PRO A 283 -5.33 -5.74 25.82
N SER A 284 -5.76 -6.13 24.61
CA SER A 284 -6.25 -7.47 24.30
C SER A 284 -5.17 -8.56 24.34
N LEU A 285 -3.89 -8.18 24.38
CA LEU A 285 -2.75 -9.12 24.44
C LEU A 285 -2.13 -9.22 25.84
N LYS A 286 -2.73 -8.59 26.85
CA LYS A 286 -2.26 -8.58 28.25
C LYS A 286 -2.94 -9.63 29.11
#